data_a72fd9a7dc06f45e7310ca8496e957d1
#
_entry.id   a72fd9a7dc06f45e7310ca8496e957d1
#
_cell.length_a   1.000
_cell.length_b   1.000
_cell.length_c   1.000
_cell.angle_alpha   90.00
_cell.angle_beta   90.00
_cell.angle_gamma   90.00
#
_symmetry.space_group_name_H-M   'P 1'
#
loop_
_entity.id
_entity.type
_entity.pdbx_description
1 polymer ?
#
loop_
_entity_poly.entity_id
_entity_poly.type
_entity_poly.pdbx_seq_one_letter_code
_entity_poly.pdbx_strand_id
1 'polypeptide(L)'
;MKIHLLGILLFVFYAGVYAQESYFPESGPNWEKHSAKEAGITAKDLQEAIDFAEANEYTGSRDLRQAILEGFEHEPFHDIQGPTKKRGGPAGMIIKNGYLVASWGDTHRVDMTFSVTKSFLSTVAGLAVDEQIIGSVNDSVSSYVWDGTFDGEHNAGVSWKHLLQQNSDWSGSLWGSADWADRPPKEGGLDDWRYRELNKPGTVFEYNDVRVNVLAYALTNVWRKPLPVILKEKIMDPIGASTTWRWYGYDDAFTIIDGLNMQSVTGGGHSGGGMFISTEDMARFGLLFLNNGNWKGKQLLSERWIKEAIQPSRPNVNYGYMWWINKQGPRHWEGVSEDIYYAAGFGGNFIVVDKANDLVVVLRWLEPSKIENFMQLLGKAL
;
A
#
# COMPACT_ATOMS: atom_id res chain seq x y z
N MET A 1 51.67 -20.30 58.58
CA MET A 1 51.52 -19.92 57.17
C MET A 1 50.06 -19.62 56.88
N LYS A 2 49.69 -18.34 56.91
CA LYS A 2 48.31 -17.92 56.67
C LYS A 2 48.21 -17.47 55.22
N ILE A 3 47.36 -18.16 54.41
CA ILE A 3 47.07 -17.82 53.01
C ILE A 3 45.87 -16.87 53.04
N HIS A 4 46.07 -15.63 52.57
CA HIS A 4 44.99 -14.67 52.36
C HIS A 4 44.47 -14.86 50.93
N LEU A 5 43.24 -15.33 50.80
CA LEU A 5 42.49 -15.36 49.54
C LEU A 5 41.93 -13.95 49.24
N LEU A 6 42.43 -13.31 48.20
CA LEU A 6 41.94 -12.04 47.71
C LEU A 6 40.79 -12.34 46.70
N GLY A 7 39.54 -12.10 47.11
CA GLY A 7 38.39 -12.22 46.24
C GLY A 7 38.28 -10.99 45.32
N ILE A 8 38.43 -11.17 44.03
CA ILE A 8 38.17 -10.13 43.02
C ILE A 8 36.67 -10.15 42.72
N LEU A 9 35.97 -9.10 43.12
CA LEU A 9 34.57 -8.85 42.72
C LEU A 9 34.59 -8.24 41.32
N LEU A 10 34.18 -9.01 40.32
CA LEU A 10 33.90 -8.49 38.97
C LEU A 10 32.50 -7.84 38.96
N PHE A 11 32.45 -6.51 38.88
CA PHE A 11 31.25 -5.77 38.57
C PHE A 11 31.00 -5.83 37.07
N VAL A 12 30.02 -6.64 36.64
CA VAL A 12 29.50 -6.63 35.26
C VAL A 12 28.53 -5.48 35.14
N PHE A 13 28.94 -4.38 34.51
CA PHE A 13 28.06 -3.33 34.09
C PHE A 13 27.22 -3.83 32.93
N TYR A 14 25.97 -4.16 33.16
CA TYR A 14 24.96 -4.27 32.10
C TYR A 14 24.63 -2.85 31.61
N ALA A 15 25.25 -2.43 30.52
CA ALA A 15 24.76 -1.30 29.75
C ALA A 15 23.47 -1.76 29.07
N GLY A 16 22.33 -1.46 29.69
CA GLY A 16 21.03 -1.62 29.05
C GLY A 16 21.00 -0.69 27.84
N VAL A 17 21.02 -1.25 26.64
CA VAL A 17 20.67 -0.52 25.44
C VAL A 17 19.17 -0.24 25.59
N TYR A 18 18.83 0.93 26.10
CA TYR A 18 17.46 1.42 26.01
C TYR A 18 17.20 1.64 24.52
N ALA A 19 16.43 0.75 23.89
CA ALA A 19 15.84 1.03 22.60
C ALA A 19 15.04 2.33 22.79
N GLN A 20 15.37 3.36 22.03
CA GLN A 20 14.64 4.62 22.04
C GLN A 20 13.20 4.28 21.67
N GLU A 21 12.24 4.55 22.56
CA GLU A 21 10.83 4.32 22.25
C GLU A 21 10.45 5.17 21.03
N SER A 22 9.91 4.50 19.99
CA SER A 22 9.44 5.19 18.81
C SER A 22 8.34 6.19 19.19
N TYR A 23 8.49 7.43 18.75
CA TYR A 23 7.44 8.43 18.93
C TYR A 23 6.27 8.13 17.99
N PHE A 24 5.05 8.27 18.49
CA PHE A 24 3.81 8.17 17.75
C PHE A 24 2.98 9.43 17.92
N PRO A 25 2.53 10.06 16.83
CA PRO A 25 1.74 11.30 16.93
C PRO A 25 0.40 11.06 17.61
N GLU A 26 -0.08 12.08 18.32
CA GLU A 26 -1.44 12.11 18.82
C GLU A 26 -2.47 12.21 17.67
N SER A 27 -3.74 11.91 17.95
CA SER A 27 -4.81 12.09 16.96
C SER A 27 -4.93 13.54 16.52
N GLY A 28 -5.25 13.76 15.26
CA GLY A 28 -5.41 15.10 14.68
C GLY A 28 -4.12 15.68 14.09
N PRO A 29 -4.06 17.02 13.84
CA PRO A 29 -3.00 17.64 13.04
C PRO A 29 -1.69 17.86 13.82
N ASN A 30 -1.67 17.62 15.12
CA ASN A 30 -0.54 17.93 15.99
C ASN A 30 0.53 16.84 15.95
N TRP A 31 1.36 16.86 14.90
CA TRP A 31 2.53 16.00 14.80
C TRP A 31 3.75 16.73 15.35
N GLU A 32 4.45 16.16 16.32
CA GLU A 32 5.68 16.75 16.85
C GLU A 32 6.74 16.83 15.76
N LYS A 33 7.45 17.97 15.72
CA LYS A 33 8.43 18.28 14.69
C LYS A 33 9.84 18.20 15.23
N HIS A 34 10.73 17.61 14.46
CA HIS A 34 12.16 17.74 14.63
C HIS A 34 12.75 18.58 13.49
N SER A 35 13.71 19.42 13.82
CA SER A 35 14.56 20.03 12.80
C SER A 35 15.38 18.96 12.09
N ALA A 36 15.85 19.25 10.88
CA ALA A 36 16.77 18.36 10.15
C ALA A 36 17.97 17.96 11.04
N LYS A 37 18.54 18.93 11.80
CA LYS A 37 19.66 18.67 12.71
C LYS A 37 19.32 17.68 13.82
N GLU A 38 18.17 17.81 14.46
CA GLU A 38 17.71 16.88 15.52
C GLU A 38 17.45 15.48 14.96
N ALA A 39 16.98 15.41 13.71
CA ALA A 39 16.78 14.16 12.99
C ALA A 39 18.06 13.54 12.42
N GLY A 40 19.21 14.21 12.55
CA GLY A 40 20.49 13.78 11.98
C GLY A 40 20.56 13.93 10.45
N ILE A 41 19.75 14.83 9.88
CA ILE A 41 19.62 15.06 8.43
C ILE A 41 20.32 16.36 8.04
N THR A 42 21.00 16.36 6.89
CA THR A 42 21.60 17.55 6.30
C THR A 42 20.52 18.47 5.72
N ALA A 43 20.30 19.63 6.36
CA ALA A 43 19.20 20.54 5.99
C ALA A 43 19.25 21.02 4.53
N LYS A 44 20.45 21.25 3.97
CA LYS A 44 20.62 21.66 2.57
C LYS A 44 20.14 20.59 1.61
N ASP A 45 20.57 19.35 1.82
CA ASP A 45 20.26 18.24 0.91
C ASP A 45 18.78 17.81 1.05
N LEU A 46 18.22 17.94 2.27
CA LEU A 46 16.78 17.78 2.48
C LEU A 46 15.97 18.81 1.69
N GLN A 47 16.39 20.09 1.70
CA GLN A 47 15.70 21.12 0.93
C GLN A 47 15.82 20.87 -0.57
N GLU A 48 16.98 20.41 -1.06
CA GLU A 48 17.16 20.05 -2.47
C GLU A 48 16.19 18.93 -2.90
N ALA A 49 15.97 17.92 -2.04
CA ALA A 49 14.99 16.88 -2.32
C ALA A 49 13.55 17.41 -2.35
N ILE A 50 13.19 18.34 -1.46
CA ILE A 50 11.86 18.97 -1.43
C ILE A 50 11.65 19.81 -2.68
N ASP A 51 12.60 20.68 -3.01
CA ASP A 51 12.56 21.55 -4.21
C ASP A 51 12.43 20.71 -5.48
N PHE A 52 13.14 19.55 -5.53
CA PHE A 52 13.02 18.61 -6.62
C PHE A 52 11.60 18.01 -6.72
N ALA A 53 10.98 17.62 -5.60
CA ALA A 53 9.64 17.08 -5.61
C ALA A 53 8.60 18.11 -6.08
N GLU A 54 8.72 19.37 -5.64
CA GLU A 54 7.82 20.46 -6.05
C GLU A 54 8.00 20.83 -7.53
N ALA A 55 9.23 20.82 -8.03
CA ALA A 55 9.55 21.15 -9.43
C ALA A 55 9.17 20.06 -10.43
N ASN A 56 8.95 18.81 -9.95
CA ASN A 56 8.61 17.66 -10.78
C ASN A 56 7.18 17.17 -10.50
N GLU A 57 6.21 18.09 -10.51
CA GLU A 57 4.79 17.73 -10.42
C GLU A 57 4.38 16.83 -11.58
N TYR A 58 3.54 15.83 -11.29
CA TYR A 58 2.89 14.99 -12.31
C TYR A 58 2.20 15.85 -13.37
N THR A 59 2.52 15.60 -14.63
CA THR A 59 2.11 16.44 -15.77
C THR A 59 0.68 16.18 -16.25
N GLY A 60 0.05 15.05 -15.86
CA GLY A 60 -1.32 14.71 -16.23
C GLY A 60 -2.34 15.69 -15.64
N SER A 61 -3.51 15.73 -16.22
CA SER A 61 -4.59 16.64 -15.86
C SER A 61 -4.88 16.65 -14.36
N ARG A 62 -5.19 17.83 -13.81
CA ARG A 62 -5.72 17.94 -12.44
C ARG A 62 -7.18 17.50 -12.34
N ASP A 63 -7.92 17.47 -13.43
CA ASP A 63 -9.18 16.76 -13.53
C ASP A 63 -8.88 15.25 -13.66
N LEU A 64 -9.07 14.50 -12.56
CA LEU A 64 -8.71 13.09 -12.53
C LEU A 64 -9.62 12.21 -13.41
N ARG A 65 -10.83 12.67 -13.74
CA ARG A 65 -11.65 11.98 -14.74
C ARG A 65 -10.94 11.97 -16.09
N GLN A 66 -10.46 13.14 -16.51
CA GLN A 66 -9.72 13.29 -17.76
C GLN A 66 -8.39 12.51 -17.71
N ALA A 67 -7.63 12.63 -16.61
CA ALA A 67 -6.34 11.95 -16.47
C ALA A 67 -6.47 10.43 -16.54
N ILE A 68 -7.53 9.86 -15.97
CA ILE A 68 -7.81 8.42 -16.02
C ILE A 68 -8.12 8.01 -17.47
N LEU A 69 -9.04 8.70 -18.15
CA LEU A 69 -9.43 8.38 -19.53
C LEU A 69 -8.24 8.47 -20.50
N GLU A 70 -7.37 9.48 -20.34
CA GLU A 70 -6.16 9.62 -21.14
C GLU A 70 -5.09 8.56 -20.79
N GLY A 71 -4.93 8.25 -19.51
CA GLY A 71 -3.91 7.32 -19.03
C GLY A 71 -4.16 5.86 -19.39
N PHE A 72 -5.42 5.50 -19.63
CA PHE A 72 -5.87 4.15 -19.95
C PHE A 72 -6.61 4.06 -21.29
N GLU A 73 -6.40 5.01 -22.20
CA GLU A 73 -7.04 5.06 -23.53
C GLU A 73 -6.83 3.81 -24.39
N HIS A 74 -5.77 3.05 -24.11
CA HIS A 74 -5.48 1.79 -24.79
C HIS A 74 -6.42 0.64 -24.38
N GLU A 75 -7.07 0.74 -23.25
CA GLU A 75 -7.91 -0.31 -22.71
C GLU A 75 -9.29 -0.32 -23.40
N PRO A 76 -9.77 -1.47 -23.87
CA PRO A 76 -11.10 -1.56 -24.46
C PRO A 76 -12.17 -1.35 -23.41
N PHE A 77 -13.22 -0.62 -23.76
CA PHE A 77 -14.39 -0.37 -22.91
C PHE A 77 -14.06 0.36 -21.60
N HIS A 78 -12.90 1.02 -21.54
CA HIS A 78 -12.53 1.80 -20.36
C HIS A 78 -13.47 3.01 -20.19
N ASP A 79 -14.16 3.09 -19.06
CA ASP A 79 -15.04 4.20 -18.69
C ASP A 79 -14.90 4.50 -17.19
N ILE A 80 -15.34 5.66 -16.77
CA ILE A 80 -15.39 6.04 -15.36
C ILE A 80 -16.60 5.39 -14.71
N GLN A 81 -16.35 4.52 -13.75
CA GLN A 81 -17.34 3.70 -13.05
C GLN A 81 -17.54 4.11 -11.59
N GLY A 82 -16.68 4.95 -11.06
CA GLY A 82 -16.76 5.40 -9.67
C GLY A 82 -16.37 6.87 -9.48
N PRO A 83 -16.51 7.42 -8.28
CA PRO A 83 -16.25 8.83 -8.02
C PRO A 83 -14.81 9.21 -8.36
N THR A 84 -14.65 10.42 -8.88
CA THR A 84 -13.37 11.09 -9.14
C THR A 84 -13.37 12.46 -8.47
N LYS A 85 -12.20 13.08 -8.36
CA LYS A 85 -12.03 14.39 -7.76
C LYS A 85 -10.94 15.17 -8.48
N LYS A 86 -11.07 16.48 -8.60
CA LYS A 86 -9.97 17.33 -9.04
C LYS A 86 -8.83 17.30 -8.00
N ARG A 87 -7.63 16.92 -8.43
CA ARG A 87 -6.44 16.80 -7.56
C ARG A 87 -5.83 18.13 -7.14
N GLY A 88 -5.09 18.10 -6.04
CA GLY A 88 -4.20 19.19 -5.61
C GLY A 88 -2.91 19.28 -6.41
N GLY A 89 -2.03 20.17 -5.97
CA GLY A 89 -0.63 20.25 -6.37
C GLY A 89 0.26 19.27 -5.61
N PRO A 90 1.60 19.33 -5.85
CA PRO A 90 2.56 18.52 -5.11
C PRO A 90 2.43 18.73 -3.61
N ALA A 91 2.50 17.65 -2.86
CA ALA A 91 2.57 17.71 -1.40
C ALA A 91 3.36 16.51 -0.89
N GLY A 92 3.93 16.63 0.30
CA GLY A 92 4.64 15.52 0.90
C GLY A 92 4.93 15.70 2.37
N MET A 93 5.34 14.59 3.00
CA MET A 93 5.77 14.53 4.40
C MET A 93 6.96 13.58 4.51
N ILE A 94 7.92 13.96 5.33
CA ILE A 94 9.08 13.15 5.70
C ILE A 94 9.06 12.97 7.21
N ILE A 95 8.94 11.71 7.64
CA ILE A 95 8.87 11.29 9.03
C ILE A 95 10.14 10.50 9.33
N LYS A 96 10.89 10.87 10.35
CA LYS A 96 12.06 10.13 10.82
C LYS A 96 11.99 9.91 12.33
N ASN A 97 12.24 8.67 12.75
CA ASN A 97 12.10 8.24 14.15
C ASN A 97 10.70 8.57 14.74
N GLY A 98 9.66 8.54 13.88
CA GLY A 98 8.29 8.92 14.24
C GLY A 98 7.99 10.42 14.16
N TYR A 99 8.98 11.32 14.19
CA TYR A 99 8.80 12.78 14.16
C TYR A 99 8.68 13.34 12.76
N LEU A 100 7.87 14.38 12.60
CA LEU A 100 7.77 15.13 11.35
C LEU A 100 9.01 16.00 11.15
N VAL A 101 9.82 15.70 10.12
CA VAL A 101 11.02 16.45 9.79
C VAL A 101 10.76 17.52 8.74
N ALA A 102 9.95 17.19 7.74
CA ALA A 102 9.56 18.12 6.69
C ALA A 102 8.16 17.85 6.18
N SER A 103 7.48 18.92 5.75
CA SER A 103 6.22 18.84 5.01
C SER A 103 6.11 20.01 4.04
N TRP A 104 5.49 19.79 2.89
CA TRP A 104 5.24 20.81 1.87
C TRP A 104 3.89 20.58 1.20
N GLY A 105 3.37 21.60 0.53
CA GLY A 105 2.06 21.58 -0.10
C GLY A 105 0.90 21.47 0.89
N ASP A 106 -0.28 21.12 0.40
CA ASP A 106 -1.49 20.93 1.24
C ASP A 106 -1.59 19.48 1.74
N THR A 107 -1.00 19.19 2.89
CA THR A 107 -0.96 17.85 3.49
C THR A 107 -2.29 17.38 4.04
N HIS A 108 -3.22 18.30 4.33
CA HIS A 108 -4.57 17.99 4.84
C HIS A 108 -5.56 17.65 3.72
N ARG A 109 -5.23 18.02 2.48
CA ARG A 109 -6.10 17.79 1.35
C ARG A 109 -6.37 16.30 1.15
N VAL A 110 -7.65 15.97 1.08
CA VAL A 110 -8.11 14.61 0.76
C VAL A 110 -8.18 14.47 -0.75
N ASP A 111 -7.33 13.64 -1.33
CA ASP A 111 -7.29 13.33 -2.76
C ASP A 111 -7.32 11.83 -3.00
N MET A 112 -7.66 11.41 -4.24
CA MET A 112 -7.52 10.02 -4.68
C MET A 112 -6.06 9.59 -4.52
N THR A 113 -5.85 8.35 -4.08
CA THR A 113 -4.50 7.80 -3.96
C THR A 113 -4.23 6.63 -4.90
N PHE A 114 -5.23 6.30 -5.73
CA PHE A 114 -5.14 5.23 -6.73
C PHE A 114 -4.61 3.91 -6.13
N SER A 115 -3.62 3.31 -6.76
CA SER A 115 -3.13 1.98 -6.36
C SER A 115 -2.42 1.91 -5.01
N VAL A 116 -2.17 3.04 -4.32
CA VAL A 116 -1.82 3.00 -2.89
C VAL A 116 -2.92 2.31 -2.08
N THR A 117 -4.16 2.38 -2.55
CA THR A 117 -5.33 1.66 -2.00
C THR A 117 -5.07 0.16 -1.82
N LYS A 118 -4.27 -0.46 -2.70
CA LYS A 118 -3.95 -1.89 -2.66
C LYS A 118 -3.26 -2.30 -1.36
N SER A 119 -2.40 -1.44 -0.80
CA SER A 119 -1.74 -1.70 0.47
C SER A 119 -2.71 -1.64 1.66
N PHE A 120 -3.73 -0.80 1.60
CA PHE A 120 -4.83 -0.81 2.57
C PHE A 120 -5.70 -2.07 2.42
N LEU A 121 -5.94 -2.54 1.19
CA LEU A 121 -6.66 -3.80 0.94
C LEU A 121 -5.88 -5.00 1.49
N SER A 122 -4.55 -5.05 1.26
CA SER A 122 -3.67 -6.04 1.87
C SER A 122 -3.77 -6.03 3.39
N THR A 123 -3.85 -4.85 4.01
CA THR A 123 -4.00 -4.73 5.46
C THR A 123 -5.30 -5.37 5.95
N VAL A 124 -6.42 -5.16 5.25
CA VAL A 124 -7.70 -5.79 5.59
C VAL A 124 -7.67 -7.32 5.39
N ALA A 125 -6.91 -7.80 4.40
CA ALA A 125 -6.65 -9.24 4.25
C ALA A 125 -5.82 -9.79 5.41
N GLY A 126 -4.80 -9.05 5.86
CA GLY A 126 -3.98 -9.41 7.01
C GLY A 126 -4.78 -9.52 8.30
N LEU A 127 -5.68 -8.57 8.53
CA LEU A 127 -6.61 -8.62 9.66
C LEU A 127 -7.50 -9.86 9.60
N ALA A 128 -7.98 -10.25 8.41
CA ALA A 128 -8.79 -11.48 8.26
C ALA A 128 -8.01 -12.76 8.60
N VAL A 129 -6.72 -12.79 8.29
CA VAL A 129 -5.82 -13.89 8.65
C VAL A 129 -5.51 -13.87 10.16
N ASP A 130 -5.23 -12.70 10.72
CA ASP A 130 -4.92 -12.54 12.15
C ASP A 130 -6.13 -12.92 13.03
N GLU A 131 -7.35 -12.67 12.57
CA GLU A 131 -8.59 -13.05 13.26
C GLU A 131 -9.09 -14.45 12.88
N GLN A 132 -8.33 -15.21 12.10
CA GLN A 132 -8.67 -16.57 11.66
C GLN A 132 -9.98 -16.67 10.87
N ILE A 133 -10.45 -15.57 10.27
CA ILE A 133 -11.55 -15.55 9.29
C ILE A 133 -11.07 -16.26 8.02
N ILE A 134 -9.81 -16.04 7.64
CA ILE A 134 -9.08 -16.78 6.62
C ILE A 134 -8.05 -17.65 7.34
N GLY A 135 -8.13 -18.98 7.19
CA GLY A 135 -7.25 -19.93 7.86
C GLY A 135 -5.80 -19.83 7.37
N SER A 136 -5.61 -19.68 6.07
CA SER A 136 -4.30 -19.52 5.42
C SER A 136 -4.42 -18.73 4.13
N VAL A 137 -3.41 -17.91 3.82
CA VAL A 137 -3.30 -17.26 2.49
C VAL A 137 -3.15 -18.28 1.34
N ASN A 138 -2.77 -19.51 1.63
CA ASN A 138 -2.65 -20.57 0.64
C ASN A 138 -3.98 -21.32 0.38
N ASP A 139 -5.02 -21.06 1.17
CA ASP A 139 -6.34 -21.65 0.95
C ASP A 139 -6.93 -21.12 -0.35
N SER A 140 -7.64 -21.97 -1.09
CA SER A 140 -8.40 -21.56 -2.26
C SER A 140 -9.54 -20.65 -1.84
N VAL A 141 -9.71 -19.51 -2.57
CA VAL A 141 -10.78 -18.55 -2.28
C VAL A 141 -12.16 -19.19 -2.49
N SER A 142 -12.29 -20.13 -3.41
CA SER A 142 -13.51 -20.92 -3.65
C SER A 142 -14.03 -21.67 -2.42
N SER A 143 -13.17 -21.93 -1.42
CA SER A 143 -13.59 -22.52 -0.14
C SER A 143 -14.33 -21.53 0.77
N TYR A 144 -14.30 -20.24 0.47
CA TYR A 144 -14.88 -19.15 1.26
C TYR A 144 -15.98 -18.39 0.51
N VAL A 145 -15.93 -18.34 -0.82
CA VAL A 145 -16.86 -17.60 -1.69
C VAL A 145 -17.49 -18.57 -2.67
N TRP A 146 -18.82 -18.74 -2.57
CA TRP A 146 -19.57 -19.83 -3.24
C TRP A 146 -20.61 -19.33 -4.27
N ASP A 147 -20.45 -18.13 -4.74
CA ASP A 147 -21.42 -17.45 -5.61
C ASP A 147 -21.14 -17.61 -7.12
N GLY A 148 -20.18 -18.47 -7.47
CA GLY A 148 -19.77 -18.70 -8.84
C GLY A 148 -18.53 -17.91 -9.28
N THR A 149 -18.12 -16.89 -8.52
CA THR A 149 -16.94 -16.04 -8.86
C THR A 149 -15.65 -16.84 -9.01
N PHE A 150 -15.52 -17.94 -8.28
CA PHE A 150 -14.34 -18.83 -8.32
C PHE A 150 -14.66 -20.22 -8.85
N ASP A 151 -15.74 -20.39 -9.62
CA ASP A 151 -16.09 -21.66 -10.22
C ASP A 151 -15.20 -21.99 -11.43
N GLY A 152 -15.23 -23.28 -11.83
CA GLY A 152 -14.42 -23.83 -12.91
C GLY A 152 -13.01 -24.23 -12.47
N GLU A 153 -12.40 -25.12 -13.25
CA GLU A 153 -11.12 -25.77 -12.91
C GLU A 153 -10.00 -24.75 -12.67
N HIS A 154 -9.93 -23.67 -13.46
CA HIS A 154 -8.91 -22.66 -13.36
C HIS A 154 -9.10 -21.80 -12.09
N ASN A 155 -10.27 -21.16 -11.95
CA ASN A 155 -10.53 -20.20 -10.87
C ASN A 155 -10.60 -20.87 -9.50
N ALA A 156 -11.05 -22.13 -9.41
CA ALA A 156 -11.07 -22.90 -8.17
C ALA A 156 -9.66 -23.12 -7.58
N GLY A 157 -8.61 -23.05 -8.42
CA GLY A 157 -7.21 -23.13 -7.99
C GLY A 157 -6.62 -21.82 -7.48
N VAL A 158 -7.36 -20.72 -7.53
CA VAL A 158 -6.88 -19.39 -7.08
C VAL A 158 -6.93 -19.31 -5.57
N SER A 159 -5.77 -19.02 -4.94
CA SER A 159 -5.66 -18.77 -3.51
C SER A 159 -5.66 -17.28 -3.18
N TRP A 160 -5.89 -16.94 -1.89
CA TRP A 160 -5.73 -15.58 -1.39
C TRP A 160 -4.35 -15.01 -1.69
N LYS A 161 -3.29 -15.83 -1.56
CA LYS A 161 -1.92 -15.44 -1.89
C LYS A 161 -1.75 -15.07 -3.35
N HIS A 162 -2.38 -15.79 -4.27
CA HIS A 162 -2.31 -15.51 -5.68
C HIS A 162 -2.94 -14.14 -6.01
N LEU A 163 -4.07 -13.80 -5.40
CA LEU A 163 -4.69 -12.48 -5.55
C LEU A 163 -3.82 -11.37 -4.95
N LEU A 164 -3.29 -11.58 -3.73
CA LEU A 164 -2.43 -10.63 -3.03
C LEU A 164 -1.13 -10.34 -3.79
N GLN A 165 -0.55 -11.33 -4.46
CA GLN A 165 0.67 -11.22 -5.23
C GLN A 165 0.44 -10.84 -6.70
N GLN A 166 -0.81 -10.64 -7.13
CA GLN A 166 -1.19 -10.36 -8.51
C GLN A 166 -0.61 -11.38 -9.51
N ASN A 167 -0.69 -12.64 -9.16
CA ASN A 167 -0.28 -13.77 -10.00
C ASN A 167 -1.36 -14.86 -10.08
N SER A 168 -2.62 -14.47 -9.84
CA SER A 168 -3.76 -15.39 -9.83
C SER A 168 -4.17 -15.86 -11.22
N ASP A 169 -4.01 -15.02 -12.21
CA ASP A 169 -4.61 -15.16 -13.53
C ASP A 169 -6.11 -15.52 -13.48
N TRP A 170 -6.81 -15.09 -12.42
CA TRP A 170 -8.27 -15.24 -12.33
C TRP A 170 -8.90 -14.68 -13.60
N SER A 171 -9.81 -15.43 -14.20
CA SER A 171 -10.44 -15.09 -15.46
C SER A 171 -11.95 -14.96 -15.30
N GLY A 172 -12.47 -13.83 -15.74
CA GLY A 172 -13.91 -13.56 -15.66
C GLY A 172 -14.24 -12.08 -15.82
N SER A 173 -15.44 -11.75 -15.37
CA SER A 173 -15.93 -10.37 -15.34
C SER A 173 -16.50 -10.05 -13.97
N LEU A 174 -16.15 -8.90 -13.43
CA LEU A 174 -16.69 -8.38 -12.18
C LEU A 174 -17.22 -6.97 -12.42
N TRP A 175 -18.49 -6.72 -12.08
CA TRP A 175 -19.18 -5.42 -12.27
C TRP A 175 -19.00 -4.86 -13.68
N GLY A 176 -19.22 -5.69 -14.70
CA GLY A 176 -19.08 -5.31 -16.10
C GLY A 176 -17.65 -5.19 -16.63
N SER A 177 -16.65 -5.23 -15.78
CA SER A 177 -15.23 -5.16 -16.19
C SER A 177 -14.65 -6.57 -16.32
N ALA A 178 -14.09 -6.88 -17.49
CA ALA A 178 -13.43 -8.16 -17.77
C ALA A 178 -11.93 -8.09 -17.44
N ASP A 179 -11.38 -9.17 -16.87
CA ASP A 179 -9.96 -9.23 -16.51
C ASP A 179 -9.02 -9.03 -17.70
N TRP A 180 -9.37 -9.56 -18.86
CA TRP A 180 -8.59 -9.44 -20.09
C TRP A 180 -8.58 -8.02 -20.69
N ALA A 181 -9.51 -7.15 -20.29
CA ALA A 181 -9.62 -5.77 -20.77
C ALA A 181 -8.75 -4.79 -19.98
N ASP A 182 -8.28 -5.15 -18.79
CA ASP A 182 -7.41 -4.32 -17.96
C ASP A 182 -5.95 -4.50 -18.39
N ARG A 183 -5.34 -3.46 -18.89
CA ARG A 183 -3.95 -3.41 -19.35
C ARG A 183 -3.59 -4.54 -20.34
N PRO A 184 -4.37 -4.71 -21.41
CA PRO A 184 -4.08 -5.73 -22.38
C PRO A 184 -2.71 -5.51 -23.04
N PRO A 185 -2.08 -6.55 -23.60
CA PRO A 185 -0.84 -6.38 -24.36
C PRO A 185 -0.99 -5.32 -25.45
N LYS A 186 0.10 -4.63 -25.79
CA LYS A 186 0.10 -3.64 -26.88
C LYS A 186 -0.19 -4.26 -28.26
N GLU A 187 0.14 -5.52 -28.41
CA GLU A 187 -0.08 -6.32 -29.62
C GLU A 187 -1.34 -7.17 -29.47
N GLY A 188 -1.98 -7.51 -30.59
CA GLY A 188 -3.21 -8.28 -30.61
C GLY A 188 -4.47 -7.42 -30.65
N GLY A 189 -5.62 -8.06 -30.56
CA GLY A 189 -6.94 -7.44 -30.58
C GLY A 189 -7.87 -8.09 -29.56
N LEU A 190 -9.14 -7.68 -29.56
CA LEU A 190 -10.15 -8.10 -28.58
C LEU A 190 -10.25 -9.63 -28.45
N ASP A 191 -10.24 -10.34 -29.56
CA ASP A 191 -10.36 -11.81 -29.55
C ASP A 191 -9.09 -12.49 -29.03
N ASP A 192 -7.90 -11.96 -29.36
CA ASP A 192 -6.63 -12.47 -28.85
C ASP A 192 -6.54 -12.33 -27.32
N TRP A 193 -6.99 -11.20 -26.80
CA TRP A 193 -6.98 -10.94 -25.36
C TRP A 193 -8.06 -11.75 -24.63
N ARG A 194 -9.25 -11.83 -25.20
CA ARG A 194 -10.41 -12.51 -24.61
C ARG A 194 -10.22 -14.02 -24.51
N TYR A 195 -9.61 -14.62 -25.56
CA TYR A 195 -9.48 -16.08 -25.69
C TYR A 195 -8.04 -16.55 -25.47
N ARG A 196 -7.21 -15.72 -24.82
CA ARG A 196 -5.85 -16.08 -24.48
C ARG A 196 -5.78 -17.36 -23.64
N GLU A 197 -4.68 -18.07 -23.72
CA GLU A 197 -4.39 -19.17 -22.82
C GLU A 197 -4.15 -18.64 -21.41
N LEU A 198 -4.75 -19.30 -20.41
CA LEU A 198 -4.62 -18.91 -19.00
C LEU A 198 -3.34 -19.51 -18.41
N ASN A 199 -2.62 -18.69 -17.66
CA ASN A 199 -1.47 -19.14 -16.90
C ASN A 199 -1.89 -19.85 -15.61
N LYS A 200 -1.18 -20.90 -15.23
CA LYS A 200 -1.43 -21.53 -13.94
C LYS A 200 -1.28 -20.50 -12.80
N PRO A 201 -2.24 -20.42 -11.87
CA PRO A 201 -2.14 -19.51 -10.71
C PRO A 201 -0.80 -19.65 -9.98
N GLY A 202 -0.17 -18.51 -9.69
CA GLY A 202 1.13 -18.42 -9.01
C GLY A 202 2.35 -18.39 -9.93
N THR A 203 2.20 -18.51 -11.25
CA THR A 203 3.35 -18.64 -12.18
C THR A 203 3.74 -17.37 -12.91
N VAL A 204 2.80 -16.48 -13.19
CA VAL A 204 3.03 -15.23 -13.92
C VAL A 204 2.49 -14.05 -13.13
N PHE A 205 3.30 -13.01 -12.97
CA PHE A 205 2.86 -11.74 -12.40
C PHE A 205 2.17 -10.90 -13.47
N GLU A 206 0.95 -10.48 -13.19
CA GLU A 206 0.20 -9.58 -14.05
C GLU A 206 -0.55 -8.56 -13.19
N TYR A 207 -0.16 -7.29 -13.32
CA TYR A 207 -0.77 -6.20 -12.57
C TYR A 207 -2.15 -5.89 -13.17
N ASN A 208 -3.21 -6.27 -12.46
CA ASN A 208 -4.58 -6.25 -12.97
C ASN A 208 -5.57 -5.77 -11.90
N ASP A 209 -6.25 -4.66 -12.15
CA ASP A 209 -7.16 -4.05 -11.17
C ASP A 209 -8.49 -4.79 -11.05
N VAL A 210 -8.95 -5.50 -12.09
CA VAL A 210 -10.15 -6.34 -11.98
C VAL A 210 -9.91 -7.47 -10.98
N ARG A 211 -8.74 -8.11 -11.02
CA ARG A 211 -8.35 -9.17 -10.06
C ARG A 211 -8.14 -8.64 -8.65
N VAL A 212 -7.69 -7.39 -8.52
CA VAL A 212 -7.64 -6.70 -7.22
C VAL A 212 -9.04 -6.42 -6.69
N ASN A 213 -9.98 -6.03 -7.56
CA ASN A 213 -11.37 -5.86 -7.20
C ASN A 213 -12.03 -7.19 -6.79
N VAL A 214 -11.66 -8.30 -7.44
CA VAL A 214 -12.07 -9.67 -7.03
C VAL A 214 -11.58 -9.99 -5.61
N LEU A 215 -10.35 -9.59 -5.24
CA LEU A 215 -9.88 -9.70 -3.86
C LEU A 215 -10.73 -8.86 -2.90
N ALA A 216 -11.04 -7.61 -3.24
CA ALA A 216 -11.87 -6.74 -2.41
C ALA A 216 -13.29 -7.32 -2.23
N TYR A 217 -13.85 -7.85 -3.30
CA TYR A 217 -15.13 -8.55 -3.28
C TYR A 217 -15.11 -9.78 -2.37
N ALA A 218 -14.11 -10.65 -2.52
CA ALA A 218 -13.95 -11.85 -1.71
C ALA A 218 -13.75 -11.50 -0.22
N LEU A 219 -12.96 -10.48 0.09
CA LEU A 219 -12.80 -10.00 1.47
C LEU A 219 -14.10 -9.42 2.04
N THR A 220 -14.90 -8.71 1.25
CA THR A 220 -16.22 -8.23 1.69
C THR A 220 -17.13 -9.41 2.08
N ASN A 221 -17.09 -10.50 1.31
CA ASN A 221 -17.86 -11.71 1.58
C ASN A 221 -17.44 -12.40 2.90
N VAL A 222 -16.14 -12.55 3.15
CA VAL A 222 -15.70 -13.26 4.37
C VAL A 222 -15.82 -12.40 5.63
N TRP A 223 -15.64 -11.08 5.52
CA TRP A 223 -15.87 -10.16 6.63
C TRP A 223 -17.35 -9.95 6.94
N ARG A 224 -18.23 -10.14 5.94
CA ARG A 224 -19.68 -9.86 6.02
C ARG A 224 -19.97 -8.44 6.51
N LYS A 225 -19.06 -7.51 6.19
CA LYS A 225 -19.09 -6.09 6.52
C LYS A 225 -18.39 -5.28 5.43
N PRO A 226 -18.77 -4.01 5.23
CA PRO A 226 -18.00 -3.12 4.36
C PRO A 226 -16.56 -2.97 4.81
N LEU A 227 -15.59 -3.16 3.91
CA LEU A 227 -14.16 -3.09 4.24
C LEU A 227 -13.72 -1.74 4.83
N PRO A 228 -14.29 -0.57 4.42
CA PRO A 228 -13.98 0.70 5.08
C PRO A 228 -14.30 0.72 6.58
N VAL A 229 -15.33 0.00 7.01
CA VAL A 229 -15.71 -0.11 8.42
C VAL A 229 -14.64 -0.90 9.18
N ILE A 230 -14.20 -2.04 8.63
CA ILE A 230 -13.13 -2.85 9.21
C ILE A 230 -11.84 -2.06 9.33
N LEU A 231 -11.42 -1.42 8.23
CA LEU A 231 -10.21 -0.61 8.21
C LEU A 231 -10.27 0.54 9.23
N LYS A 232 -11.43 1.22 9.30
CA LYS A 232 -11.65 2.31 10.25
C LYS A 232 -11.48 1.84 11.70
N GLU A 233 -12.23 0.82 12.10
CA GLU A 233 -12.28 0.36 13.49
C GLU A 233 -10.96 -0.24 13.96
N LYS A 234 -10.29 -0.99 13.10
CA LYS A 234 -9.11 -1.78 13.49
C LYS A 234 -7.78 -1.09 13.25
N ILE A 235 -7.71 -0.15 12.31
CA ILE A 235 -6.46 0.52 11.93
C ILE A 235 -6.56 2.04 12.03
N MET A 236 -7.47 2.68 11.28
CA MET A 236 -7.41 4.13 11.08
C MET A 236 -7.75 4.91 12.36
N ASP A 237 -8.77 4.50 13.12
CA ASP A 237 -9.08 5.13 14.42
C ASP A 237 -7.95 4.88 15.44
N PRO A 238 -7.43 3.64 15.63
CA PRO A 238 -6.31 3.39 16.54
C PRO A 238 -5.03 4.18 16.23
N ILE A 239 -4.70 4.43 14.96
CA ILE A 239 -3.53 5.24 14.59
C ILE A 239 -3.80 6.74 14.64
N GLY A 240 -5.01 7.15 15.01
CA GLY A 240 -5.40 8.56 15.13
C GLY A 240 -5.55 9.27 13.78
N ALA A 241 -5.91 8.54 12.72
CA ALA A 241 -6.21 9.12 11.42
C ALA A 241 -7.45 10.02 11.48
N SER A 242 -7.55 10.96 10.55
CA SER A 242 -8.70 11.86 10.44
C SER A 242 -9.99 11.10 10.12
N THR A 243 -11.11 11.77 10.27
CA THR A 243 -12.43 11.24 9.87
C THR A 243 -12.78 11.58 8.42
N THR A 244 -11.86 12.19 7.66
CA THR A 244 -12.14 12.74 6.34
C THR A 244 -11.87 11.76 5.18
N TRP A 245 -11.04 10.74 5.39
CA TRP A 245 -10.79 9.74 4.37
C TRP A 245 -12.04 8.94 4.01
N ARG A 246 -12.10 8.46 2.75
CA ARG A 246 -13.18 7.61 2.22
C ARG A 246 -12.59 6.54 1.33
N TRP A 247 -13.27 5.41 1.27
CA TRP A 247 -12.92 4.33 0.36
C TRP A 247 -14.18 3.94 -0.43
N TYR A 248 -14.16 4.18 -1.73
CA TYR A 248 -15.30 3.99 -2.61
C TYR A 248 -15.15 2.76 -3.51
N GLY A 249 -16.28 2.14 -3.84
CA GLY A 249 -16.41 1.19 -4.93
C GLY A 249 -16.79 1.88 -6.25
N TYR A 250 -17.08 1.08 -7.25
CA TYR A 250 -17.78 1.52 -8.45
C TYR A 250 -19.28 1.68 -8.15
N ASP A 251 -19.97 2.42 -9.01
CA ASP A 251 -21.38 2.77 -8.80
C ASP A 251 -22.31 1.54 -8.83
N ASP A 252 -21.90 0.45 -9.49
CA ASP A 252 -22.61 -0.84 -9.57
C ASP A 252 -21.99 -1.96 -8.71
N ALA A 253 -20.92 -1.68 -7.97
CA ALA A 253 -20.20 -2.65 -7.17
C ALA A 253 -20.93 -3.03 -5.87
N PHE A 254 -22.10 -3.65 -5.99
CA PHE A 254 -22.90 -4.08 -4.85
C PHE A 254 -23.03 -5.60 -4.77
N THR A 255 -23.11 -6.08 -3.53
CA THR A 255 -23.40 -7.49 -3.20
C THR A 255 -24.41 -7.55 -2.06
N ILE A 256 -25.21 -8.62 -2.02
CA ILE A 256 -26.14 -8.86 -0.92
C ILE A 256 -25.52 -9.90 0.02
N ILE A 257 -25.24 -9.48 1.24
CA ILE A 257 -24.70 -10.34 2.29
C ILE A 257 -25.62 -10.23 3.51
N ASP A 258 -26.12 -11.36 4.00
CA ASP A 258 -27.05 -11.40 5.15
C ASP A 258 -28.30 -10.56 4.98
N GLY A 259 -28.79 -10.40 3.75
CA GLY A 259 -29.93 -9.55 3.42
C GLY A 259 -29.63 -8.04 3.35
N LEU A 260 -28.38 -7.65 3.53
CA LEU A 260 -27.92 -6.26 3.42
C LEU A 260 -27.28 -6.03 2.07
N ASN A 261 -27.70 -4.97 1.37
CA ASN A 261 -27.04 -4.53 0.16
C ASN A 261 -25.79 -3.73 0.55
N MET A 262 -24.60 -4.27 0.24
CA MET A 262 -23.30 -3.69 0.59
C MET A 262 -22.53 -3.32 -0.66
N GLN A 263 -21.94 -2.12 -0.68
CA GLN A 263 -20.99 -1.77 -1.71
C GLN A 263 -19.65 -2.43 -1.42
N SER A 264 -19.10 -3.17 -2.38
CA SER A 264 -17.71 -3.57 -2.39
C SER A 264 -16.85 -2.43 -2.89
N VAL A 265 -15.74 -2.17 -2.21
CA VAL A 265 -14.81 -1.12 -2.61
C VAL A 265 -13.93 -1.57 -3.78
N THR A 266 -13.37 -0.61 -4.54
CA THR A 266 -12.30 -0.93 -5.50
C THR A 266 -10.94 -0.95 -4.83
N GLY A 267 -10.09 -1.87 -5.25
CA GLY A 267 -8.76 -2.02 -4.68
C GLY A 267 -7.70 -1.06 -5.27
N GLY A 268 -8.00 -0.35 -6.38
CA GLY A 268 -7.00 0.46 -7.06
C GLY A 268 -7.45 1.80 -7.61
N GLY A 269 -8.76 2.02 -7.73
CA GLY A 269 -9.31 3.27 -8.31
C GLY A 269 -9.04 3.43 -9.81
N HIS A 270 -8.88 2.33 -10.55
CA HIS A 270 -8.54 2.31 -11.97
C HIS A 270 -9.55 3.06 -12.85
N SER A 271 -10.84 2.84 -12.60
CA SER A 271 -11.95 3.53 -13.27
C SER A 271 -12.69 4.49 -12.33
N GLY A 272 -11.97 5.14 -11.42
CA GLY A 272 -12.53 5.91 -10.32
C GLY A 272 -12.69 5.08 -9.04
N GLY A 273 -13.25 5.65 -7.98
CA GLY A 273 -13.33 5.00 -6.67
C GLY A 273 -11.97 4.88 -5.98
N GLY A 274 -11.76 3.83 -5.19
CA GLY A 274 -10.56 3.64 -4.38
C GLY A 274 -10.49 4.56 -3.17
N MET A 275 -9.31 4.69 -2.58
CA MET A 275 -9.08 5.47 -1.37
C MET A 275 -8.89 6.96 -1.69
N PHE A 276 -9.64 7.79 -0.98
CA PHE A 276 -9.48 9.24 -0.91
C PHE A 276 -8.98 9.56 0.51
N ILE A 277 -7.77 10.10 0.61
CA ILE A 277 -7.08 10.21 1.90
C ILE A 277 -6.11 11.38 1.87
N SER A 278 -5.82 11.97 3.03
CA SER A 278 -4.83 13.03 3.22
C SER A 278 -3.40 12.48 3.23
N THR A 279 -2.42 13.35 2.98
CA THR A 279 -0.99 13.01 3.12
C THR A 279 -0.66 12.59 4.56
N GLU A 280 -1.26 13.26 5.55
CA GLU A 280 -1.05 12.96 6.98
C GLU A 280 -1.55 11.57 7.37
N ASP A 281 -2.73 11.19 6.90
CA ASP A 281 -3.28 9.86 7.18
C ASP A 281 -2.46 8.76 6.48
N MET A 282 -1.94 9.03 5.28
CA MET A 282 -0.99 8.14 4.60
C MET A 282 0.30 8.00 5.40
N ALA A 283 0.81 9.09 5.99
CA ALA A 283 2.02 9.05 6.82
C ALA A 283 1.82 8.23 8.11
N ARG A 284 0.66 8.33 8.77
CA ARG A 284 0.29 7.49 9.91
C ARG A 284 0.26 6.01 9.55
N PHE A 285 -0.33 5.70 8.40
CA PHE A 285 -0.36 4.34 7.89
C PHE A 285 1.06 3.81 7.58
N GLY A 286 1.90 4.61 6.95
CA GLY A 286 3.31 4.28 6.72
C GLY A 286 4.08 4.04 8.04
N LEU A 287 3.85 4.88 9.05
CA LEU A 287 4.47 4.75 10.38
C LEU A 287 4.04 3.46 11.10
N LEU A 288 2.78 3.03 10.96
CA LEU A 288 2.32 1.73 11.45
C LEU A 288 3.14 0.58 10.83
N PHE A 289 3.36 0.62 9.51
CA PHE A 289 4.14 -0.39 8.81
C PHE A 289 5.63 -0.36 9.17
N LEU A 290 6.21 0.83 9.34
CA LEU A 290 7.58 1.00 9.84
C LEU A 290 7.75 0.31 11.20
N ASN A 291 6.76 0.41 12.08
CA ASN A 291 6.74 -0.18 13.42
C ASN A 291 6.15 -1.60 13.44
N ASN A 292 6.20 -2.34 12.33
CA ASN A 292 5.76 -3.73 12.24
C ASN A 292 4.32 -3.97 12.75
N GLY A 293 3.41 -3.02 12.51
CA GLY A 293 2.01 -3.11 12.92
C GLY A 293 1.73 -2.76 14.37
N ASN A 294 2.75 -2.34 15.12
CA ASN A 294 2.59 -1.85 16.48
C ASN A 294 2.33 -0.34 16.49
N TRP A 295 1.41 0.09 17.34
CA TRP A 295 1.10 1.49 17.57
C TRP A 295 0.93 1.75 19.07
N LYS A 296 1.84 2.53 19.66
CA LYS A 296 1.84 2.85 21.10
C LYS A 296 1.73 1.59 22.00
N GLY A 297 2.47 0.54 21.66
CA GLY A 297 2.47 -0.73 22.41
C GLY A 297 1.33 -1.69 22.07
N LYS A 298 0.37 -1.31 21.21
CA LYS A 298 -0.72 -2.17 20.77
C LYS A 298 -0.43 -2.74 19.37
N GLN A 299 -0.41 -4.06 19.23
CA GLN A 299 -0.31 -4.73 17.93
C GLN A 299 -1.66 -4.63 17.21
N LEU A 300 -1.74 -3.83 16.15
CA LEU A 300 -2.94 -3.61 15.34
C LEU A 300 -3.01 -4.57 14.14
N LEU A 301 -1.86 -4.93 13.59
CA LEU A 301 -1.69 -5.89 12.50
C LEU A 301 -0.45 -6.72 12.85
N SER A 302 -0.50 -8.04 12.70
CA SER A 302 0.60 -8.90 13.14
C SER A 302 1.91 -8.56 12.43
N GLU A 303 3.01 -8.62 13.19
CA GLU A 303 4.36 -8.50 12.61
C GLU A 303 4.62 -9.58 11.55
N ARG A 304 4.05 -10.78 11.76
CA ARG A 304 4.11 -11.88 10.80
C ARG A 304 3.51 -11.47 9.46
N TRP A 305 2.32 -10.85 9.47
CA TRP A 305 1.69 -10.39 8.22
C TRP A 305 2.55 -9.38 7.49
N ILE A 306 3.07 -8.37 8.20
CA ILE A 306 3.93 -7.34 7.58
C ILE A 306 5.19 -7.97 6.98
N LYS A 307 5.85 -8.87 7.70
CA LYS A 307 7.02 -9.59 7.19
C LYS A 307 6.70 -10.39 5.92
N GLU A 308 5.56 -11.08 5.89
CA GLU A 308 5.13 -11.83 4.70
C GLU A 308 4.73 -10.89 3.55
N ALA A 309 4.05 -9.78 3.84
CA ALA A 309 3.57 -8.83 2.83
C ALA A 309 4.70 -8.17 2.03
N ILE A 310 5.87 -8.02 2.64
CA ILE A 310 7.06 -7.43 2.00
C ILE A 310 8.08 -8.48 1.53
N GLN A 311 7.69 -9.75 1.43
CA GLN A 311 8.54 -10.77 0.81
C GLN A 311 8.33 -10.79 -0.71
N PRO A 312 9.43 -10.88 -1.49
CA PRO A 312 9.34 -11.04 -2.93
C PRO A 312 8.49 -12.24 -3.34
N SER A 313 7.62 -12.07 -4.34
CA SER A 313 6.97 -13.19 -5.00
C SER A 313 7.94 -13.87 -5.99
N ARG A 314 7.72 -15.16 -6.28
CA ARG A 314 8.57 -15.86 -7.26
C ARG A 314 8.52 -15.26 -8.67
N PRO A 315 7.34 -14.93 -9.22
CA PRO A 315 7.26 -14.35 -10.56
C PRO A 315 7.68 -12.88 -10.62
N ASN A 316 7.73 -12.16 -9.48
CA ASN A 316 8.15 -10.76 -9.42
C ASN A 316 8.85 -10.43 -8.10
N VAL A 317 10.17 -10.32 -8.14
CA VAL A 317 11.00 -10.02 -6.95
C VAL A 317 10.74 -8.63 -6.36
N ASN A 318 10.12 -7.74 -7.12
CA ASN A 318 9.78 -6.39 -6.68
C ASN A 318 8.34 -6.26 -6.15
N TYR A 319 7.61 -7.38 -5.92
CA TYR A 319 6.22 -7.33 -5.47
C TYR A 319 5.89 -8.41 -4.44
N GLY A 320 5.31 -7.98 -3.32
CA GLY A 320 4.80 -8.83 -2.25
C GLY A 320 3.27 -8.87 -2.22
N TYR A 321 2.65 -8.76 -1.04
CA TYR A 321 1.20 -8.67 -0.88
C TYR A 321 0.74 -7.23 -1.04
N MET A 322 0.56 -6.78 -2.28
CA MET A 322 0.14 -5.42 -2.64
C MET A 322 1.12 -4.31 -2.19
N TRP A 323 2.38 -4.66 -2.00
CA TRP A 323 3.50 -3.75 -1.75
C TRP A 323 4.58 -3.94 -2.81
N TRP A 324 5.12 -2.85 -3.30
CA TRP A 324 6.35 -2.83 -4.08
C TRP A 324 7.56 -2.94 -3.15
N ILE A 325 8.62 -3.59 -3.62
CA ILE A 325 9.81 -3.90 -2.84
C ILE A 325 11.04 -3.49 -3.65
N ASN A 326 11.97 -2.74 -3.04
CA ASN A 326 13.16 -2.25 -3.73
C ASN A 326 14.29 -3.32 -3.76
N LYS A 327 13.98 -4.54 -4.18
CA LYS A 327 14.99 -5.58 -4.41
C LYS A 327 15.54 -5.50 -5.82
N GLN A 328 16.73 -6.10 -6.05
CA GLN A 328 17.32 -6.22 -7.39
C GLN A 328 16.31 -6.84 -8.36
N GLY A 329 16.00 -6.11 -9.43
CA GLY A 329 14.97 -6.50 -10.39
C GLY A 329 14.54 -5.30 -11.26
N PRO A 330 13.52 -5.46 -12.11
CA PRO A 330 13.11 -4.44 -13.08
C PRO A 330 12.62 -3.10 -12.48
N ARG A 331 12.31 -3.07 -11.19
CA ARG A 331 11.87 -1.86 -10.47
C ARG A 331 12.78 -1.47 -9.31
N HIS A 332 14.02 -1.91 -9.37
CA HIS A 332 15.04 -1.51 -8.41
C HIS A 332 15.43 -0.03 -8.61
N TRP A 333 15.53 0.69 -7.51
CA TRP A 333 16.04 2.07 -7.49
C TRP A 333 17.53 2.02 -7.14
N GLU A 334 18.38 2.37 -8.11
CA GLU A 334 19.83 2.32 -7.93
C GLU A 334 20.32 3.31 -6.87
N GLY A 335 21.25 2.86 -6.02
CA GLY A 335 21.82 3.70 -4.95
C GLY A 335 20.87 3.98 -3.79
N VAL A 336 19.74 3.28 -3.72
CA VAL A 336 18.75 3.37 -2.65
C VAL A 336 18.65 2.02 -1.92
N SER A 337 18.39 2.04 -0.62
CA SER A 337 18.34 0.83 0.22
C SER A 337 17.40 -0.24 -0.33
N GLU A 338 17.87 -1.49 -0.35
CA GLU A 338 17.04 -2.66 -0.70
C GLU A 338 16.02 -3.05 0.38
N ASP A 339 16.09 -2.44 1.57
CA ASP A 339 15.14 -2.67 2.66
C ASP A 339 13.89 -1.78 2.54
N ILE A 340 13.85 -0.94 1.51
CA ILE A 340 12.68 -0.12 1.18
C ILE A 340 11.58 -0.98 0.56
N TYR A 341 10.37 -0.75 1.03
CA TYR A 341 9.14 -1.15 0.38
C TYR A 341 8.18 0.03 0.30
N TYR A 342 7.29 0.00 -0.69
CA TYR A 342 6.47 1.17 -0.96
C TYR A 342 5.13 0.82 -1.59
N ALA A 343 4.12 1.63 -1.28
CA ALA A 343 2.87 1.70 -2.02
C ALA A 343 3.00 2.78 -3.11
N ALA A 344 2.50 2.50 -4.31
CA ALA A 344 2.55 3.42 -5.44
C ALA A 344 1.20 3.52 -6.13
N GLY A 345 0.78 4.74 -6.48
CA GLY A 345 -0.47 5.03 -7.18
C GLY A 345 -0.27 5.93 -8.38
N PHE A 346 -1.18 5.82 -9.35
CA PHE A 346 -1.21 6.64 -10.55
C PHE A 346 -1.06 8.13 -10.23
N GLY A 347 -0.35 8.86 -11.06
CA GLY A 347 -0.06 10.27 -10.85
C GLY A 347 1.01 10.55 -9.78
N GLY A 348 1.75 9.52 -9.30
CA GLY A 348 2.87 9.69 -8.39
C GLY A 348 2.48 9.91 -6.93
N ASN A 349 1.58 9.06 -6.45
CA ASN A 349 1.22 8.97 -5.05
C ASN A 349 2.02 7.83 -4.41
N PHE A 350 2.79 8.11 -3.36
CA PHE A 350 3.64 7.11 -2.72
C PHE A 350 3.53 7.14 -1.21
N ILE A 351 3.63 5.95 -0.60
CA ILE A 351 4.04 5.77 0.80
C ILE A 351 5.30 4.91 0.74
N VAL A 352 6.43 5.48 1.08
CA VAL A 352 7.73 4.79 1.11
C VAL A 352 8.09 4.52 2.56
N VAL A 353 8.47 3.29 2.87
CA VAL A 353 8.92 2.88 4.19
C VAL A 353 10.36 2.38 4.07
N ASP A 354 11.29 3.06 4.73
CA ASP A 354 12.70 2.71 4.79
C ASP A 354 13.06 2.30 6.22
N LYS A 355 13.09 0.99 6.46
CA LYS A 355 13.39 0.44 7.78
C LYS A 355 14.83 0.68 8.23
N ALA A 356 15.78 0.72 7.29
CA ALA A 356 17.19 0.92 7.59
C ALA A 356 17.45 2.32 8.18
N ASN A 357 16.66 3.31 7.76
CA ASN A 357 16.80 4.69 8.18
C ASN A 357 15.71 5.15 9.15
N ASP A 358 14.82 4.25 9.61
CA ASP A 358 13.66 4.60 10.44
C ASP A 358 12.86 5.77 9.84
N LEU A 359 12.49 5.63 8.54
CA LEU A 359 11.99 6.71 7.72
C LEU A 359 10.67 6.31 7.02
N VAL A 360 9.72 7.25 7.03
CA VAL A 360 8.53 7.21 6.17
C VAL A 360 8.49 8.45 5.31
N VAL A 361 8.27 8.28 4.02
CA VAL A 361 8.07 9.36 3.07
C VAL A 361 6.72 9.21 2.39
N VAL A 362 5.94 10.26 2.39
CA VAL A 362 4.70 10.33 1.61
C VAL A 362 4.84 11.42 0.55
N LEU A 363 4.53 11.06 -0.69
CA LEU A 363 4.55 11.97 -1.82
C LEU A 363 3.19 11.95 -2.52
N ARG A 364 2.78 13.12 -2.95
CA ARG A 364 1.56 13.33 -3.73
C ARG A 364 1.92 14.06 -5.01
N TRP A 365 1.53 13.49 -6.12
CA TRP A 365 1.63 14.10 -7.45
C TRP A 365 3.06 14.40 -7.90
N LEU A 366 4.02 13.59 -7.47
CA LEU A 366 5.35 13.54 -8.06
C LEU A 366 5.29 12.80 -9.40
N GLU A 367 5.91 13.32 -10.46
CA GLU A 367 6.04 12.55 -11.71
C GLU A 367 6.61 11.15 -11.44
N PRO A 368 5.86 10.06 -11.77
CA PRO A 368 6.22 8.70 -11.33
C PRO A 368 7.64 8.27 -11.71
N SER A 369 8.14 8.72 -12.85
CA SER A 369 9.52 8.43 -13.31
C SER A 369 10.61 9.10 -12.48
N LYS A 370 10.25 10.02 -11.56
CA LYS A 370 11.17 10.80 -10.74
C LYS A 370 11.36 10.29 -9.31
N ILE A 371 10.65 9.24 -8.92
CA ILE A 371 10.71 8.72 -7.55
C ILE A 371 12.12 8.26 -7.16
N GLU A 372 12.82 7.56 -8.04
CA GLU A 372 14.20 7.12 -7.81
C GLU A 372 15.14 8.29 -7.56
N ASN A 373 15.09 9.33 -8.43
CA ASN A 373 15.91 10.54 -8.27
C ASN A 373 15.61 11.25 -6.94
N PHE A 374 14.32 11.34 -6.56
CA PHE A 374 13.92 11.91 -5.29
C PHE A 374 14.52 11.14 -4.11
N MET A 375 14.42 9.81 -4.13
CA MET A 375 14.96 8.97 -3.07
C MET A 375 16.49 8.99 -3.01
N GLN A 376 17.17 9.12 -4.15
CA GLN A 376 18.64 9.33 -4.21
C GLN A 376 19.04 10.68 -3.60
N LEU A 377 18.30 11.75 -3.86
CA LEU A 377 18.54 13.08 -3.27
C LEU A 377 18.32 13.03 -1.75
N LEU A 378 17.21 12.45 -1.32
CA LEU A 378 16.92 12.30 0.10
C LEU A 378 17.97 11.41 0.80
N GLY A 379 18.46 10.37 0.14
CA GLY A 379 19.53 9.49 0.67
C GLY A 379 20.85 10.22 0.91
N LYS A 380 21.15 11.30 0.19
CA LYS A 380 22.33 12.16 0.46
C LYS A 380 22.17 12.99 1.74
N ALA A 381 20.91 13.27 2.10
CA ALA A 381 20.60 14.04 3.29
C ALA A 381 20.71 13.23 4.57
N LEU A 382 20.48 11.89 4.49
CA LEU A 382 20.50 10.92 5.60
C LEU A 382 21.91 10.56 6.02
#